data_5bce931e3e8ecc541d549ad583c1de11
#
_entry.id   5bce931e3e8ecc541d549ad583c1de11
#
_cell.length_a   1.000
_cell.length_b   1.000
_cell.length_c   1.000
_cell.angle_alpha   90.00
_cell.angle_beta   90.00
_cell.angle_gamma   90.00
#
_symmetry.space_group_name_H-M   'P 1'
#
loop_
_entity.id
_entity.type
_entity.pdbx_description
1 polymer ?
#
loop_
_entity_poly.entity_id
_entity_poly.type
_entity_poly.pdbx_seq_one_letter_code
_entity_poly.pdbx_strand_id
1 'polypeptide(L)'
;MTGYKAILKTQGCAIPKCEPGIGQIILAPDSAKLISGVKIQPFPIWPDDRGYFLEVIRTGKGPAADFPPDSTQVSAALGYPGTIKAFHFHPHQTDFWVPATGMLQVA
;
A
#
# COMPACT_ATOMS: atom_id res chain seq x y z
N MET A 1 -2.74 -0.59 -23.16
CA MET A 1 -4.11 -0.47 -22.63
C MET A 1 -5.02 -1.66 -22.92
N THR A 2 -4.92 -2.30 -24.10
CA THR A 2 -5.71 -3.48 -24.43
C THR A 2 -5.43 -4.71 -23.58
N GLY A 3 -4.18 -4.95 -23.17
CA GLY A 3 -3.80 -6.09 -22.31
C GLY A 3 -4.38 -6.04 -20.90
N TYR A 4 -4.43 -4.86 -20.30
CA TYR A 4 -4.97 -4.67 -18.95
C TYR A 4 -6.48 -4.98 -18.87
N LYS A 5 -7.25 -4.52 -19.88
CA LYS A 5 -8.69 -4.84 -19.98
C LYS A 5 -8.95 -6.32 -20.17
N ALA A 6 -8.07 -7.02 -20.88
CA ALA A 6 -8.20 -8.46 -21.12
C ALA A 6 -7.94 -9.26 -19.84
N ILE A 7 -6.92 -8.89 -19.05
CA ILE A 7 -6.62 -9.53 -17.76
C ILE A 7 -7.77 -9.35 -16.78
N LEU A 8 -8.34 -8.15 -16.70
CA LEU A 8 -9.47 -7.87 -15.82
C LEU A 8 -10.72 -8.68 -16.19
N LYS A 9 -10.99 -8.85 -17.50
CA LYS A 9 -12.10 -9.68 -17.97
C LYS A 9 -11.94 -11.16 -17.61
N THR A 10 -10.72 -11.68 -17.71
CA THR A 10 -10.44 -13.09 -17.41
C THR A 10 -10.54 -13.39 -15.92
N GLN A 11 -10.36 -12.40 -15.04
CA GLN A 11 -10.49 -12.55 -13.60
C GLN A 11 -11.93 -12.31 -13.07
N GLY A 12 -12.86 -11.99 -13.94
CA GLY A 12 -14.26 -11.73 -13.54
C GLY A 12 -14.47 -10.48 -12.70
N CYS A 13 -13.48 -9.57 -12.66
CA CYS A 13 -13.53 -8.34 -11.88
C CYS A 13 -14.04 -7.16 -12.69
N ALA A 14 -14.89 -6.34 -12.07
CA ALA A 14 -15.26 -5.06 -12.66
C ALA A 14 -14.06 -4.10 -12.63
N ILE A 15 -13.84 -3.37 -13.72
CA ILE A 15 -12.82 -2.30 -13.76
C ILE A 15 -13.28 -1.19 -12.81
N PRO A 16 -12.47 -0.81 -11.82
CA PRO A 16 -12.79 0.31 -10.96
C PRO A 16 -13.02 1.59 -11.77
N LYS A 17 -14.00 2.39 -11.38
CA LYS A 17 -14.19 3.72 -11.98
C LYS A 17 -13.04 4.63 -11.53
N CYS A 18 -12.41 5.30 -12.49
CA CYS A 18 -11.45 6.36 -12.17
C CYS A 18 -12.20 7.58 -11.64
N GLU A 19 -11.76 8.12 -10.52
CA GLU A 19 -12.25 9.39 -10.01
C GLU A 19 -11.49 10.54 -10.68
N PRO A 20 -12.19 11.61 -11.14
CA PRO A 20 -11.52 12.80 -11.65
C PRO A 20 -10.68 13.49 -10.55
N GLY A 21 -9.49 13.97 -10.89
CA GLY A 21 -8.61 14.70 -9.97
C GLY A 21 -7.59 13.84 -9.23
N ILE A 22 -7.41 12.59 -9.61
CA ILE A 22 -6.29 11.77 -9.16
C ILE A 22 -4.99 12.39 -9.67
N GLY A 23 -4.08 12.69 -8.76
CA GLY A 23 -2.79 13.32 -9.06
C GLY A 23 -2.35 14.33 -8.00
N GLN A 24 -3.17 14.59 -6.99
CA GLN A 24 -2.74 15.36 -5.83
C GLN A 24 -1.91 14.48 -4.89
N ILE A 25 -0.73 14.98 -4.53
CA ILE A 25 0.07 14.36 -3.48
C ILE A 25 -0.62 14.62 -2.13
N ILE A 26 -1.02 13.57 -1.45
CA ILE A 26 -1.63 13.62 -0.12
C ILE A 26 -0.57 13.23 0.89
N LEU A 27 -0.21 14.14 1.78
CA LEU A 27 0.78 13.91 2.84
C LEU A 27 0.12 13.74 4.22
N ALA A 28 -1.09 14.25 4.38
CA ALA A 28 -1.80 14.18 5.66
C ALA A 28 -2.55 12.86 5.80
N PRO A 29 -2.32 12.07 6.86
CA PRO A 29 -2.96 10.77 7.06
C PRO A 29 -4.47 10.85 7.30
N ASP A 30 -4.98 12.01 7.70
CA ASP A 30 -6.38 12.30 7.96
C ASP A 30 -7.07 13.10 6.83
N SER A 31 -6.43 13.19 5.67
CA SER A 31 -6.99 13.94 4.54
C SER A 31 -8.31 13.35 4.07
N ALA A 32 -9.32 14.23 3.91
CA ALA A 32 -10.59 13.86 3.29
C ALA A 32 -10.49 13.49 1.80
N LYS A 33 -9.31 13.70 1.19
CA LYS A 33 -9.03 13.36 -0.20
C LYS A 33 -8.45 11.95 -0.39
N LEU A 34 -8.22 11.22 0.69
CA LEU A 34 -7.81 9.82 0.60
C LEU A 34 -8.90 9.00 -0.08
N ILE A 35 -8.48 8.06 -0.91
CA ILE A 35 -9.38 7.05 -1.48
C ILE A 35 -10.07 6.31 -0.34
N SER A 36 -11.38 6.10 -0.46
CA SER A 36 -12.15 5.40 0.56
C SER A 36 -11.55 4.03 0.88
N GLY A 37 -11.36 3.75 2.16
CA GLY A 37 -10.74 2.51 2.63
C GLY A 37 -9.23 2.54 2.78
N VAL A 38 -8.54 3.54 2.21
CA VAL A 38 -7.09 3.73 2.44
C VAL A 38 -6.89 4.32 3.84
N LYS A 39 -5.98 3.71 4.59
CA LYS A 39 -5.57 4.18 5.92
C LYS A 39 -4.07 4.47 5.91
N ILE A 40 -3.67 5.63 6.39
CA ILE A 40 -2.27 6.00 6.56
C ILE A 40 -2.02 6.17 8.05
N GLN A 41 -1.01 5.48 8.56
CA GLN A 41 -0.62 5.60 9.96
C GLN A 41 0.88 5.81 10.07
N PRO A 42 1.33 6.89 10.72
CA PRO A 42 2.73 7.07 11.05
C PRO A 42 3.24 5.95 11.96
N PHE A 43 4.43 5.46 11.67
CA PHE A 43 5.10 4.47 12.51
C PHE A 43 6.01 5.13 13.52
N PRO A 44 6.03 4.68 14.77
CA PRO A 44 7.08 5.05 15.70
C PRO A 44 8.41 4.45 15.24
N ILE A 45 9.43 5.28 15.23
CA ILE A 45 10.82 4.89 14.95
C ILE A 45 11.60 5.09 16.24
N TRP A 46 12.40 4.10 16.59
CA TRP A 46 13.26 4.13 17.77
C TRP A 46 14.73 4.22 17.33
N PRO A 47 15.27 5.44 17.12
CA PRO A 47 16.65 5.62 16.70
C PRO A 47 17.63 5.51 17.86
N ASP A 48 18.84 5.02 17.56
CA ASP A 48 20.02 5.08 18.42
C ASP A 48 21.28 5.36 17.56
N ASP A 49 22.47 5.32 18.16
CA ASP A 49 23.74 5.60 17.49
C ASP A 49 24.14 4.53 16.45
N ARG A 50 23.44 3.41 16.39
CA ARG A 50 23.67 2.31 15.44
C ARG A 50 22.66 2.28 14.30
N GLY A 51 21.55 3.06 14.39
CA GLY A 51 20.50 3.08 13.40
C GLY A 51 19.13 3.29 14.01
N TYR A 52 18.14 2.52 13.57
CA TYR A 52 16.80 2.60 14.14
C TYR A 52 16.10 1.24 14.12
N PHE A 53 15.16 1.11 15.05
CA PHE A 53 14.20 0.00 15.08
C PHE A 53 12.81 0.53 14.76
N LEU A 54 12.06 -0.24 13.99
CA LEU A 54 10.62 -0.03 13.80
C LEU A 54 9.90 -1.38 13.76
N GLU A 55 8.69 -1.40 14.27
CA GLU A 55 7.80 -2.56 14.11
C GLU A 55 7.06 -2.43 12.79
N VAL A 56 7.34 -3.33 11.84
CA VAL A 56 6.77 -3.28 10.50
C VAL A 56 5.29 -3.66 10.49
N ILE A 57 4.94 -4.76 11.16
CA ILE A 57 3.57 -5.25 11.23
C ILE A 57 3.34 -6.03 12.54
N ARG A 58 2.20 -5.83 13.13
CA ARG A 58 1.67 -6.68 14.20
C ARG A 58 0.24 -7.07 13.85
N THR A 59 0.05 -8.32 13.46
CA THR A 59 -1.28 -8.85 13.16
C THR A 59 -2.17 -8.85 14.40
N GLY A 60 -3.46 -8.56 14.22
CA GLY A 60 -4.42 -8.47 15.30
C GLY A 60 -4.38 -7.18 16.12
N LYS A 61 -3.53 -6.21 15.74
CA LYS A 61 -3.45 -4.89 16.39
C LYS A 61 -3.19 -3.76 15.38
N GLY A 62 -3.63 -2.55 15.75
CA GLY A 62 -3.38 -1.35 14.98
C GLY A 62 -3.92 -1.44 13.55
N PRO A 63 -3.18 -0.95 12.55
CA PRO A 63 -3.61 -0.98 11.16
C PRO A 63 -3.80 -2.39 10.59
N ALA A 64 -3.14 -3.39 11.19
CA ALA A 64 -3.24 -4.79 10.79
C ALA A 64 -4.16 -5.62 11.70
N ALA A 65 -5.09 -4.96 12.41
CA ALA A 65 -6.01 -5.65 13.33
C ALA A 65 -6.85 -6.72 12.63
N ASP A 66 -7.24 -6.46 11.39
CA ASP A 66 -8.10 -7.34 10.60
C ASP A 66 -7.30 -8.33 9.71
N PHE A 67 -5.97 -8.34 9.82
CA PHE A 67 -5.12 -9.26 9.06
C PHE A 67 -5.05 -10.61 9.77
N PRO A 68 -5.55 -11.70 9.17
CA PRO A 68 -5.52 -13.01 9.79
C PRO A 68 -4.09 -13.56 9.83
N PRO A 69 -3.59 -14.03 10.99
CA PRO A 69 -2.21 -14.45 11.13
C PRO A 69 -1.87 -15.73 10.35
N ASP A 70 -2.84 -16.55 10.05
CA ASP A 70 -2.69 -17.83 9.36
C ASP A 70 -2.68 -17.72 7.83
N SER A 71 -3.09 -16.56 7.28
CA SER A 71 -3.13 -16.30 5.84
C SER A 71 -2.45 -14.98 5.42
N THR A 72 -1.78 -14.31 6.35
CA THR A 72 -1.01 -13.10 6.06
C THR A 72 0.37 -13.48 5.54
N GLN A 73 0.73 -12.98 4.36
CA GLN A 73 2.06 -13.11 3.80
C GLN A 73 2.83 -11.80 3.99
N VAL A 74 4.06 -11.89 4.45
CA VAL A 74 4.99 -10.75 4.53
C VAL A 74 6.08 -10.91 3.48
N SER A 75 6.25 -9.90 2.65
CA SER A 75 7.28 -9.87 1.60
C SER A 75 8.03 -8.55 1.66
N ALA A 76 9.32 -8.58 1.32
CA ALA A 76 10.12 -7.37 1.16
C ALA A 76 10.50 -7.19 -0.30
N ALA A 77 10.50 -5.94 -0.75
CA ALA A 77 10.93 -5.58 -2.10
C ALA A 77 11.82 -4.36 -2.06
N LEU A 78 12.86 -4.37 -2.88
CA LEU A 78 13.72 -3.22 -3.12
C LEU A 78 13.38 -2.63 -4.49
N GLY A 79 13.15 -1.33 -4.54
CA GLY A 79 13.05 -0.57 -5.77
C GLY A 79 14.26 0.36 -5.92
N TYR A 80 14.87 0.39 -7.10
CA TYR A 80 15.88 1.39 -7.41
C TYR A 80 15.25 2.74 -7.74
N PRO A 81 15.99 3.86 -7.56
CA PRO A 81 15.50 5.17 -7.95
C PRO A 81 14.98 5.20 -9.39
N GLY A 82 13.81 5.82 -9.60
CA GLY A 82 13.17 5.89 -10.91
C GLY A 82 12.38 4.64 -11.31
N THR A 83 12.33 3.61 -10.48
CA THR A 83 11.52 2.42 -10.75
C THR A 83 10.04 2.74 -10.57
N ILE A 84 9.24 2.35 -11.54
CA ILE A 84 7.77 2.38 -11.48
C ILE A 84 7.27 0.95 -11.51
N LYS A 85 6.50 0.57 -10.50
CA LYS A 85 5.74 -0.69 -10.46
C LYS A 85 4.26 -0.33 -10.41
N ALA A 86 3.58 -0.45 -11.55
CA ALA A 86 2.19 -0.03 -11.70
C ALA A 86 1.53 -0.75 -12.88
N PHE A 87 0.23 -0.75 -13.00
CA PHE A 87 -0.80 -0.62 -11.98
C PHE A 87 -1.42 -1.99 -11.80
N HIS A 88 -1.64 -2.42 -10.57
CA HIS A 88 -2.30 -3.68 -10.29
C HIS A 88 -3.22 -3.52 -9.08
N PHE A 89 -4.18 -4.39 -8.96
CA PHE A 89 -5.10 -4.45 -7.84
C PHE A 89 -5.42 -5.89 -7.48
N HIS A 90 -5.90 -6.08 -6.28
CA HIS A 90 -6.21 -7.39 -5.74
C HIS A 90 -7.71 -7.50 -5.43
N PRO A 91 -8.44 -8.46 -6.06
CA PRO A 91 -9.87 -8.64 -5.80
C PRO A 91 -10.18 -9.17 -4.40
N HIS A 92 -9.25 -9.92 -3.80
CA HIS A 92 -9.50 -10.72 -2.60
C HIS A 92 -8.44 -10.57 -1.52
N GLN A 93 -7.56 -9.56 -1.63
CA GLN A 93 -6.57 -9.29 -0.59
C GLN A 93 -6.47 -7.80 -0.30
N THR A 94 -6.04 -7.50 0.91
CA THR A 94 -5.69 -6.15 1.36
C THR A 94 -4.19 -6.06 1.50
N ASP A 95 -3.60 -5.01 0.95
CA ASP A 95 -2.17 -4.75 1.08
C ASP A 95 -1.88 -3.83 2.26
N PHE A 96 -0.80 -4.12 2.95
CA PHE A 96 -0.24 -3.32 4.02
C PHE A 96 1.20 -2.95 3.64
N TRP A 97 1.45 -1.69 3.37
CA TRP A 97 2.73 -1.24 2.84
C TRP A 97 3.49 -0.42 3.87
N VAL A 98 4.75 -0.77 4.06
CA VAL A 98 5.66 -0.07 4.97
C VAL A 98 6.95 0.27 4.24
N PRO A 99 7.20 1.54 3.89
CA PRO A 99 8.52 1.95 3.43
C PRO A 99 9.49 1.96 4.61
N ALA A 100 10.34 0.94 4.70
CA ALA A 100 11.31 0.82 5.77
C ALA A 100 12.49 1.77 5.60
N THR A 101 12.80 2.16 4.37
CA THR A 101 13.84 3.15 4.04
C THR A 101 13.50 3.84 2.71
N GLY A 102 13.98 5.07 2.54
CA GLY A 102 13.74 5.87 1.34
C GLY A 102 12.34 6.49 1.29
N MET A 103 11.92 6.85 0.09
CA MET A 103 10.60 7.46 -0.16
C MET A 103 9.93 6.76 -1.33
N LEU A 104 8.63 6.52 -1.17
CA LEU A 104 7.75 5.99 -2.21
C LEU A 104 6.62 6.98 -2.49
N GLN A 105 6.23 7.05 -3.75
CA GLN A 105 4.95 7.61 -4.12
C GLN A 105 4.01 6.45 -4.44
N VAL A 106 2.87 6.42 -3.78
CA VAL A 106 1.82 5.41 -3.98
C VAL A 106 0.65 6.10 -4.68
N ALA A 107 0.13 5.47 -5.72
CA ALA A 107 -0.98 6.00 -6.52
C ALA A 107 -2.05 4.91 -6.76
#